data_dfc606a66e2897c682bdf488d1f5a1dd
#
_entry.id   dfc606a66e2897c682bdf488d1f5a1dd
#
_cell.length_a   1.000
_cell.length_b   1.000
_cell.length_c   1.000
_cell.angle_alpha   90.00
_cell.angle_beta   90.00
_cell.angle_gamma   90.00
#
_symmetry.space_group_name_H-M   'P 1'
#
loop_
_entity.id
_entity.type
_entity.pdbx_description
1 polymer ?
#
loop_
_entity_poly.entity_id
_entity_poly.type
_entity_poly.pdbx_seq_one_letter_code
_entity_poly.pdbx_strand_id
1 'polypeptide(L)'
;NGQKIFGMVDSGEDWDYPDGSDPRYPLRSGITTSTGYDDEVLSYLDSLGVTSDNLQFYVATHPHSDHIGTGDTIVRLYSPDRVYLLPYDDSYIYNTARLWDNLYVYDQLLTAVEETEGVTLIQHLNPGAASAEEGSPDFAFGNFQIQIVNYEEDYLTSPKEDANQFCLGVIASANDHRAFLTSDIDDVEGDASRIVSNYGLYSIDLMTSNHHGY
;
A
#
# COMPACT_ATOMS: atom_id res chain seq x y z
N ASN A 1 -26.86 -10.04 -4.50
CA ASN A 1 -26.95 -9.61 -5.89
C ASN A 1 -25.90 -10.25 -6.81
N GLY A 2 -24.87 -10.94 -6.30
CA GLY A 2 -23.87 -11.62 -7.12
C GLY A 2 -22.87 -10.69 -7.85
N GLN A 3 -22.87 -9.38 -7.58
CA GLN A 3 -21.87 -8.47 -8.09
C GLN A 3 -20.54 -8.71 -7.37
N LYS A 4 -19.47 -8.87 -8.14
CA LYS A 4 -18.13 -8.94 -7.58
C LYS A 4 -17.70 -7.54 -7.17
N ILE A 5 -17.07 -7.42 -6.01
CA ILE A 5 -16.37 -6.23 -5.54
C ILE A 5 -14.93 -6.59 -5.26
N PHE A 6 -14.02 -5.64 -5.41
CA PHE A 6 -12.59 -5.86 -5.28
C PHE A 6 -11.98 -4.87 -4.29
N GLY A 7 -10.95 -5.31 -3.61
CA GLY A 7 -9.98 -4.52 -2.88
C GLY A 7 -8.60 -4.93 -3.33
N MET A 8 -7.67 -4.00 -3.34
CA MET A 8 -6.30 -4.21 -3.81
C MET A 8 -5.30 -3.82 -2.72
N VAL A 9 -4.21 -4.54 -2.62
CA VAL A 9 -3.07 -4.24 -1.75
C VAL A 9 -1.83 -4.33 -2.61
N ASP A 10 -1.12 -3.22 -2.73
CA ASP A 10 0.01 -3.00 -3.63
C ASP A 10 -0.30 -3.25 -5.12
N SER A 11 0.56 -2.79 -5.99
CA SER A 11 0.36 -2.81 -7.44
C SER A 11 1.57 -3.28 -8.24
N GLY A 12 2.71 -3.43 -7.59
CA GLY A 12 3.96 -3.85 -8.24
C GLY A 12 4.74 -2.72 -8.90
N GLU A 13 5.91 -3.09 -9.41
CA GLU A 13 6.84 -2.22 -10.12
C GLU A 13 6.25 -1.76 -11.46
N ASP A 14 6.52 -0.51 -11.85
CA ASP A 14 6.17 0.04 -13.15
C ASP A 14 7.41 0.26 -14.05
N TRP A 15 7.18 0.80 -15.26
CA TRP A 15 8.26 1.18 -16.18
C TRP A 15 8.75 2.62 -15.96
N ASP A 16 8.08 3.39 -15.13
CA ASP A 16 8.38 4.78 -14.88
C ASP A 16 9.44 4.93 -13.78
N TYR A 17 10.42 5.78 -14.01
CA TYR A 17 11.45 6.13 -13.04
C TYR A 17 11.93 7.55 -13.26
N PRO A 18 12.46 8.23 -12.23
CA PRO A 18 12.94 9.60 -12.37
C PRO A 18 14.16 9.67 -13.30
N ASP A 19 14.16 10.62 -14.24
CA ASP A 19 15.28 10.86 -15.14
C ASP A 19 16.37 11.78 -14.53
N GLY A 20 16.14 12.25 -13.30
CA GLY A 20 17.05 13.13 -12.56
C GLY A 20 17.01 14.61 -12.99
N SER A 21 16.09 14.98 -13.89
CA SER A 21 15.95 16.38 -14.33
C SER A 21 15.30 17.28 -13.27
N ASP A 22 14.39 16.72 -12.46
CA ASP A 22 13.82 17.40 -11.28
C ASP A 22 14.70 17.10 -10.05
N PRO A 23 15.28 18.12 -9.39
CA PRO A 23 16.12 17.91 -8.20
C PRO A 23 15.39 17.25 -7.01
N ARG A 24 14.06 17.21 -6.99
CA ARG A 24 13.29 16.46 -5.99
C ARG A 24 13.41 14.96 -6.21
N TYR A 25 13.61 14.53 -7.44
CA TYR A 25 13.66 13.13 -7.86
C TYR A 25 15.00 12.81 -8.55
N PRO A 26 16.10 12.79 -7.81
CA PRO A 26 17.39 12.48 -8.38
C PRO A 26 17.46 11.00 -8.80
N LEU A 27 18.11 10.71 -9.90
CA LEU A 27 18.39 9.33 -10.30
C LEU A 27 19.42 8.71 -9.32
N ARG A 28 18.94 7.88 -8.41
CA ARG A 28 19.76 7.22 -7.39
C ARG A 28 20.18 5.81 -7.83
N SER A 29 21.26 5.32 -7.24
CA SER A 29 21.68 3.93 -7.44
C SER A 29 20.69 2.96 -6.79
N GLY A 30 20.30 1.91 -7.51
CA GLY A 30 19.37 0.89 -7.06
C GLY A 30 17.94 1.07 -7.54
N ILE A 31 17.63 2.20 -8.20
CA ILE A 31 16.34 2.37 -8.89
C ILE A 31 16.22 1.34 -10.01
N THR A 32 15.07 0.68 -10.09
CA THR A 32 14.73 -0.22 -11.19
C THR A 32 14.47 0.60 -12.46
N THR A 33 15.17 0.29 -13.55
CA THR A 33 15.06 1.03 -14.81
C THR A 33 14.82 0.14 -16.02
N SER A 34 14.57 -1.14 -15.80
CA SER A 34 14.53 -2.14 -16.87
C SER A 34 13.40 -3.17 -16.74
N THR A 35 12.55 -3.00 -15.77
CA THR A 35 11.46 -3.95 -15.47
C THR A 35 10.28 -3.18 -14.93
N GLY A 36 9.11 -3.42 -15.49
CA GLY A 36 7.80 -2.98 -15.01
C GLY A 36 6.78 -4.06 -15.35
N TYR A 37 5.71 -4.09 -14.62
CA TYR A 37 4.66 -5.12 -14.69
C TYR A 37 3.26 -4.55 -14.94
N ASP A 38 3.17 -3.29 -15.39
CA ASP A 38 1.90 -2.61 -15.66
C ASP A 38 0.97 -3.43 -16.54
N ASP A 39 1.48 -3.87 -17.69
CA ASP A 39 0.67 -4.64 -18.66
C ASP A 39 0.16 -5.96 -18.07
N GLU A 40 0.99 -6.66 -17.28
CA GLU A 40 0.63 -7.89 -16.61
C GLU A 40 -0.41 -7.65 -15.51
N VAL A 41 -0.22 -6.62 -14.69
CA VAL A 41 -1.15 -6.23 -13.62
C VAL A 41 -2.50 -5.82 -14.21
N LEU A 42 -2.52 -4.94 -15.19
CA LEU A 42 -3.75 -4.49 -15.86
C LEU A 42 -4.48 -5.65 -16.54
N SER A 43 -3.75 -6.49 -17.28
CA SER A 43 -4.32 -7.68 -17.92
C SER A 43 -4.92 -8.65 -16.90
N TYR A 44 -4.28 -8.81 -15.74
CA TYR A 44 -4.81 -9.65 -14.66
C TYR A 44 -6.09 -9.07 -14.06
N LEU A 45 -6.11 -7.77 -13.74
CA LEU A 45 -7.30 -7.09 -13.21
C LEU A 45 -8.48 -7.17 -14.18
N ASP A 46 -8.23 -6.94 -15.46
CA ASP A 46 -9.25 -7.07 -16.51
C ASP A 46 -9.80 -8.51 -16.59
N SER A 47 -8.93 -9.51 -16.47
CA SER A 47 -9.32 -10.93 -16.47
C SER A 47 -10.22 -11.31 -15.30
N LEU A 48 -10.10 -10.62 -14.16
CA LEU A 48 -10.95 -10.79 -12.99
C LEU A 48 -12.28 -10.04 -13.12
N GLY A 49 -12.35 -9.05 -14.03
CA GLY A 49 -13.48 -8.16 -14.24
C GLY A 49 -13.48 -6.96 -13.29
N VAL A 50 -12.30 -6.47 -12.93
CA VAL A 50 -12.16 -5.20 -12.18
C VAL A 50 -12.54 -4.04 -13.08
N THR A 51 -13.28 -3.09 -12.55
CA THR A 51 -13.73 -1.87 -13.24
C THR A 51 -13.80 -0.73 -12.23
N SER A 52 -14.00 0.49 -12.72
CA SER A 52 -14.23 1.67 -11.87
C SER A 52 -15.51 1.58 -11.00
N ASP A 53 -16.43 0.66 -11.32
CA ASP A 53 -17.66 0.50 -10.55
C ASP A 53 -17.53 -0.52 -9.39
N ASN A 54 -16.40 -1.23 -9.29
CA ASN A 54 -16.29 -2.36 -8.38
C ASN A 54 -14.97 -2.49 -7.60
N LEU A 55 -13.98 -1.63 -7.85
CA LEU A 55 -12.78 -1.52 -7.03
C LEU A 55 -13.05 -0.57 -5.85
N GLN A 56 -13.28 -1.11 -4.65
CA GLN A 56 -13.71 -0.31 -3.50
C GLN A 56 -12.57 0.31 -2.71
N PHE A 57 -11.41 -0.31 -2.71
CA PHE A 57 -10.24 0.27 -2.04
C PHE A 57 -8.93 -0.21 -2.64
N TYR A 58 -7.91 0.62 -2.49
CA TYR A 58 -6.51 0.31 -2.76
C TYR A 58 -5.67 0.69 -1.54
N VAL A 59 -4.90 -0.26 -1.02
CA VAL A 59 -3.92 -0.02 0.05
C VAL A 59 -2.53 0.00 -0.57
N ALA A 60 -1.94 1.18 -0.63
CA ALA A 60 -0.55 1.41 -0.99
C ALA A 60 0.27 1.30 0.30
N THR A 61 0.97 0.19 0.50
CA THR A 61 1.49 -0.18 1.82
C THR A 61 2.66 0.69 2.26
N HIS A 62 3.57 1.01 1.36
CA HIS A 62 4.72 1.87 1.60
C HIS A 62 5.32 2.34 0.25
N PRO A 63 6.12 3.42 0.21
CA PRO A 63 6.52 4.10 -1.02
C PRO A 63 7.73 3.46 -1.74
N HIS A 64 7.78 2.13 -1.85
CA HIS A 64 8.74 1.47 -2.75
C HIS A 64 8.08 1.19 -4.11
N SER A 65 8.84 1.34 -5.21
CA SER A 65 8.32 1.20 -6.57
C SER A 65 7.80 -0.20 -6.87
N ASP A 66 8.45 -1.23 -6.35
CA ASP A 66 8.00 -2.63 -6.48
C ASP A 66 6.71 -2.97 -5.71
N HIS A 67 6.17 -2.00 -4.96
CA HIS A 67 4.88 -2.07 -4.28
C HIS A 67 3.83 -1.14 -4.86
N ILE A 68 4.16 0.13 -5.07
CA ILE A 68 3.18 1.13 -5.49
C ILE A 68 3.43 1.74 -6.87
N GLY A 69 4.44 1.24 -7.62
CA GLY A 69 4.82 1.79 -8.92
C GLY A 69 3.63 1.94 -9.87
N THR A 70 2.92 0.85 -10.17
CA THR A 70 1.72 0.90 -11.04
C THR A 70 0.51 1.59 -10.39
N GLY A 71 0.61 2.07 -9.14
CA GLY A 71 -0.52 2.57 -8.35
C GLY A 71 -1.23 3.76 -8.96
N ASP A 72 -0.53 4.70 -9.55
CA ASP A 72 -1.11 5.88 -10.22
C ASP A 72 -1.95 5.47 -11.42
N THR A 73 -1.48 4.52 -12.22
CA THR A 73 -2.20 3.92 -13.34
C THR A 73 -3.46 3.18 -12.87
N ILE A 74 -3.39 2.43 -11.77
CA ILE A 74 -4.56 1.77 -11.15
C ILE A 74 -5.60 2.83 -10.75
N VAL A 75 -5.19 3.90 -10.08
CA VAL A 75 -6.11 4.95 -9.65
C VAL A 75 -6.78 5.63 -10.84
N ARG A 76 -6.03 5.99 -11.88
CA ARG A 76 -6.57 6.66 -13.07
C ARG A 76 -7.54 5.78 -13.88
N LEU A 77 -7.30 4.47 -13.95
CA LEU A 77 -8.11 3.56 -14.75
C LEU A 77 -9.32 2.99 -14.01
N TYR A 78 -9.15 2.68 -12.73
CA TYR A 78 -10.19 1.96 -11.97
C TYR A 78 -10.83 2.78 -10.85
N SER A 79 -10.35 4.00 -10.58
CA SER A 79 -10.96 4.97 -9.65
C SER A 79 -11.48 4.32 -8.35
N PRO A 80 -10.62 3.68 -7.53
CA PRO A 80 -11.07 3.03 -6.30
C PRO A 80 -11.80 4.03 -5.40
N ASP A 81 -12.84 3.60 -4.68
CA ASP A 81 -13.58 4.50 -3.78
C ASP A 81 -12.64 5.15 -2.74
N ARG A 82 -11.62 4.40 -2.29
CA ARG A 82 -10.63 4.86 -1.30
C ARG A 82 -9.22 4.38 -1.64
N VAL A 83 -8.24 5.26 -1.39
CA VAL A 83 -6.81 4.93 -1.41
C VAL A 83 -6.23 5.20 -0.04
N TYR A 84 -5.64 4.18 0.57
CA TYR A 84 -4.86 4.28 1.80
C TYR A 84 -3.41 4.46 1.43
N LEU A 85 -2.85 5.63 1.76
CA LEU A 85 -1.48 6.02 1.44
C LEU A 85 -0.96 6.91 2.57
N LEU A 86 -0.15 6.37 3.47
CA LEU A 86 0.41 7.13 4.58
C LEU A 86 1.29 8.28 4.06
N PRO A 87 1.39 9.41 4.78
CA PRO A 87 2.24 10.53 4.38
C PRO A 87 3.70 10.07 4.19
N TYR A 88 4.35 10.55 3.15
CA TYR A 88 5.77 10.29 2.92
C TYR A 88 6.54 11.54 2.50
N ASP A 89 7.78 11.62 2.97
CA ASP A 89 8.82 12.55 2.54
C ASP A 89 10.18 11.88 2.78
N ASP A 90 11.15 12.11 1.91
CA ASP A 90 12.50 11.51 2.03
C ASP A 90 13.20 11.80 3.37
N SER A 91 12.80 12.89 4.07
CA SER A 91 13.32 13.21 5.41
C SER A 91 12.86 12.25 6.51
N TYR A 92 11.86 11.40 6.24
CA TYR A 92 11.43 10.36 7.16
C TYR A 92 12.33 9.12 7.13
N ILE A 93 13.29 9.08 6.21
CA ILE A 93 14.30 8.02 6.10
C ILE A 93 15.69 8.63 6.35
N TYR A 94 16.39 8.15 7.40
CA TYR A 94 17.74 8.63 7.68
C TYR A 94 18.82 7.92 6.87
N ASN A 95 18.59 6.70 6.38
CA ASN A 95 19.52 5.97 5.53
C ASN A 95 19.31 6.36 4.07
N THR A 96 20.09 7.33 3.58
CA THR A 96 19.95 7.86 2.22
C THR A 96 20.19 6.83 1.11
N ALA A 97 20.76 5.66 1.41
CA ALA A 97 20.89 4.56 0.45
C ALA A 97 19.57 3.77 0.26
N ARG A 98 18.55 4.07 1.06
CA ARG A 98 17.22 3.45 1.02
C ARG A 98 16.13 4.39 0.47
N LEU A 99 16.54 5.52 -0.10
CA LEU A 99 15.58 6.49 -0.66
C LEU A 99 15.14 6.15 -2.09
N TRP A 100 15.96 5.44 -2.85
CA TRP A 100 15.70 5.06 -4.25
C TRP A 100 14.86 6.12 -5.00
N ASP A 101 13.71 5.73 -5.53
CA ASP A 101 12.69 6.57 -6.18
C ASP A 101 11.40 6.75 -5.34
N ASN A 102 11.47 6.46 -4.06
CA ASN A 102 10.33 6.45 -3.14
C ASN A 102 9.47 7.71 -3.25
N LEU A 103 10.08 8.91 -3.21
CA LEU A 103 9.33 10.15 -3.32
C LEU A 103 8.70 10.33 -4.72
N TYR A 104 9.33 9.81 -5.75
CA TYR A 104 8.82 9.89 -7.12
C TYR A 104 7.53 9.08 -7.28
N VAL A 105 7.56 7.80 -6.93
CA VAL A 105 6.37 6.94 -7.04
C VAL A 105 5.26 7.37 -6.08
N TYR A 106 5.62 7.88 -4.90
CA TYR A 106 4.67 8.44 -3.95
C TYR A 106 3.95 9.66 -4.53
N ASP A 107 4.66 10.63 -5.07
CA ASP A 107 4.09 11.86 -5.65
C ASP A 107 3.27 11.57 -6.92
N GLN A 108 3.66 10.56 -7.72
CA GLN A 108 2.88 10.09 -8.86
C GLN A 108 1.51 9.56 -8.42
N LEU A 109 1.51 8.65 -7.43
CA LEU A 109 0.27 8.09 -6.88
C LEU A 109 -0.59 9.16 -6.20
N LEU A 110 0.02 10.03 -5.39
CA LEU A 110 -0.70 11.13 -4.73
C LEU A 110 -1.37 12.05 -5.77
N THR A 111 -0.64 12.42 -6.81
CA THR A 111 -1.18 13.23 -7.93
C THR A 111 -2.34 12.52 -8.62
N ALA A 112 -2.22 11.23 -8.89
CA ALA A 112 -3.31 10.46 -9.51
C ALA A 112 -4.57 10.46 -8.64
N VAL A 113 -4.43 10.32 -7.32
CA VAL A 113 -5.56 10.37 -6.38
C VAL A 113 -6.21 11.77 -6.39
N GLU A 114 -5.40 12.83 -6.34
CA GLU A 114 -5.90 14.22 -6.34
C GLU A 114 -6.62 14.60 -7.66
N GLU A 115 -6.19 14.06 -8.79
CA GLU A 115 -6.75 14.32 -10.11
C GLU A 115 -7.96 13.44 -10.46
N THR A 116 -8.19 12.32 -9.76
CA THR A 116 -9.27 11.38 -10.07
C THR A 116 -10.50 11.67 -9.23
N GLU A 117 -11.57 12.13 -9.88
CA GLU A 117 -12.83 12.46 -9.23
C GLU A 117 -13.45 11.23 -8.55
N GLY A 118 -13.93 11.39 -7.35
CA GLY A 118 -14.64 10.35 -6.58
C GLY A 118 -13.72 9.47 -5.72
N VAL A 119 -12.41 9.57 -5.86
CA VAL A 119 -11.44 8.84 -5.02
C VAL A 119 -11.24 9.57 -3.69
N THR A 120 -11.36 8.86 -2.58
CA THR A 120 -11.07 9.39 -1.24
C THR A 120 -9.68 8.98 -0.80
N LEU A 121 -8.79 9.97 -0.54
CA LEU A 121 -7.46 9.73 0.02
C LEU A 121 -7.54 9.58 1.54
N ILE A 122 -6.99 8.50 2.08
CA ILE A 122 -6.84 8.24 3.51
C ILE A 122 -5.35 8.21 3.85
N GLN A 123 -4.83 9.29 4.40
CA GLN A 123 -3.42 9.40 4.81
C GLN A 123 -3.20 9.11 6.30
N HIS A 124 -4.25 9.24 7.12
CA HIS A 124 -4.16 9.04 8.55
C HIS A 124 -5.20 8.02 9.00
N LEU A 125 -4.76 6.99 9.67
CA LEU A 125 -5.64 5.95 10.21
C LEU A 125 -5.92 6.20 11.69
N ASN A 126 -7.20 6.14 12.05
CA ASN A 126 -7.67 6.39 13.41
C ASN A 126 -8.64 5.27 13.84
N PRO A 127 -8.28 4.42 14.81
CA PRO A 127 -9.16 3.35 15.30
C PRO A 127 -10.43 3.88 15.98
N GLY A 128 -10.50 5.19 16.27
CA GLY A 128 -11.71 5.84 16.79
C GLY A 128 -12.60 6.45 15.72
N ALA A 129 -12.24 6.38 14.44
CA ALA A 129 -13.06 6.88 13.35
C ALA A 129 -14.33 6.03 13.17
N ALA A 130 -15.42 6.68 12.75
CA ALA A 130 -16.72 6.02 12.64
C ALA A 130 -16.87 5.17 11.37
N SER A 131 -16.07 5.45 10.33
CA SER A 131 -16.13 4.73 9.06
C SER A 131 -14.76 4.66 8.37
N ALA A 132 -14.66 3.82 7.34
CA ALA A 132 -13.48 3.71 6.50
C ALA A 132 -13.14 5.02 5.79
N GLU A 133 -14.15 5.77 5.35
CA GLU A 133 -14.01 7.07 4.70
C GLU A 133 -13.44 8.15 5.67
N GLU A 134 -13.64 7.95 6.97
CA GLU A 134 -13.07 8.80 8.02
C GLU A 134 -11.73 8.29 8.53
N GLY A 135 -11.17 7.25 7.90
CA GLY A 135 -9.87 6.68 8.23
C GLY A 135 -9.90 5.57 9.28
N SER A 136 -11.03 4.87 9.49
CA SER A 136 -11.02 3.66 10.32
C SER A 136 -10.12 2.59 9.69
N PRO A 137 -9.17 2.00 10.44
CA PRO A 137 -8.40 0.87 9.97
C PRO A 137 -9.22 -0.43 9.88
N ASP A 138 -10.38 -0.46 10.54
CA ASP A 138 -11.28 -1.60 10.61
C ASP A 138 -12.57 -1.32 9.86
N PHE A 139 -12.88 -2.14 8.83
CA PHE A 139 -14.09 -1.96 8.04
C PHE A 139 -14.60 -3.27 7.41
N ALA A 140 -15.91 -3.30 7.12
CA ALA A 140 -16.53 -4.41 6.41
C ALA A 140 -16.30 -4.27 4.88
N PHE A 141 -16.01 -5.38 4.23
CA PHE A 141 -15.85 -5.50 2.78
C PHE A 141 -16.60 -6.74 2.28
N GLY A 142 -17.79 -6.57 1.79
CA GLY A 142 -18.67 -7.70 1.48
C GLY A 142 -18.91 -8.58 2.70
N ASN A 143 -18.45 -9.83 2.65
CA ASN A 143 -18.50 -10.78 3.77
C ASN A 143 -17.20 -10.80 4.60
N PHE A 144 -16.22 -9.97 4.26
CA PHE A 144 -14.97 -9.87 4.99
C PHE A 144 -15.00 -8.74 5.99
N GLN A 145 -14.25 -8.92 7.07
CA GLN A 145 -13.76 -7.85 7.91
C GLN A 145 -12.33 -7.58 7.53
N ILE A 146 -12.02 -6.34 7.17
CA ILE A 146 -10.66 -5.87 6.85
C ILE A 146 -10.12 -5.12 8.05
N GLN A 147 -8.85 -5.37 8.38
CA GLN A 147 -8.09 -4.63 9.40
C GLN A 147 -6.77 -4.21 8.78
N ILE A 148 -6.54 -2.91 8.65
CA ILE A 148 -5.24 -2.37 8.27
C ILE A 148 -4.41 -2.28 9.56
N VAL A 149 -3.17 -2.73 9.52
CA VAL A 149 -2.26 -2.79 10.67
C VAL A 149 -0.95 -2.08 10.37
N ASN A 150 -0.17 -1.77 11.39
CA ASN A 150 1.11 -1.06 11.31
C ASN A 150 0.96 0.38 10.79
N TYR A 151 -0.08 1.07 11.23
CA TYR A 151 -0.40 2.44 10.81
C TYR A 151 0.07 3.50 11.81
N GLU A 152 0.95 3.16 12.72
CA GLU A 152 1.53 4.11 13.67
C GLU A 152 2.42 5.12 12.94
N GLU A 153 2.23 6.41 13.23
CA GLU A 153 2.88 7.53 12.53
C GLU A 153 4.09 8.10 13.30
N ASP A 154 4.75 7.29 14.11
CA ASP A 154 5.92 7.71 14.87
C ASP A 154 7.11 8.12 13.98
N TYR A 155 7.19 7.57 12.77
CA TYR A 155 8.18 7.92 11.75
C TYR A 155 8.12 9.40 11.31
N LEU A 156 6.97 10.07 11.44
CA LEU A 156 6.84 11.50 11.14
C LEU A 156 7.69 12.38 12.08
N THR A 157 8.03 11.88 13.25
CA THR A 157 8.83 12.59 14.27
C THR A 157 10.14 11.88 14.60
N SER A 158 10.28 10.62 14.24
CA SER A 158 11.44 9.78 14.48
C SER A 158 11.78 9.02 13.19
N PRO A 159 12.59 9.62 12.30
CA PRO A 159 12.93 9.01 11.02
C PRO A 159 13.45 7.57 11.15
N LYS A 160 13.07 6.73 10.22
CA LYS A 160 13.40 5.30 10.17
C LYS A 160 14.62 5.04 9.27
N GLU A 161 15.13 3.84 9.32
CA GLU A 161 16.20 3.41 8.41
C GLU A 161 15.67 3.19 6.99
N ASP A 162 14.46 2.62 6.88
CA ASP A 162 13.84 2.17 5.63
C ASP A 162 12.32 2.37 5.72
N ALA A 163 11.65 2.56 4.57
CA ALA A 163 10.20 2.69 4.51
C ALA A 163 9.46 1.40 4.90
N ASN A 164 10.11 0.24 4.84
CA ASN A 164 9.56 -1.03 5.34
C ASN A 164 9.16 -0.96 6.83
N GLN A 165 9.80 -0.09 7.62
CA GLN A 165 9.53 0.07 9.06
C GLN A 165 8.20 0.79 9.38
N PHE A 166 7.52 1.36 8.38
CA PHE A 166 6.15 1.88 8.50
C PHE A 166 5.22 1.34 7.40
N CYS A 167 5.57 0.19 6.86
CA CYS A 167 4.79 -0.52 5.85
C CYS A 167 3.46 -1.00 6.44
N LEU A 168 2.34 -0.70 5.77
CA LEU A 168 1.03 -1.20 6.14
C LEU A 168 0.90 -2.70 5.86
N GLY A 169 0.17 -3.41 6.71
CA GLY A 169 -0.31 -4.76 6.44
C GLY A 169 -1.83 -4.83 6.44
N VAL A 170 -2.39 -5.88 5.85
CA VAL A 170 -3.84 -6.07 5.77
C VAL A 170 -4.23 -7.46 6.26
N ILE A 171 -5.10 -7.52 7.26
CA ILE A 171 -5.73 -8.76 7.71
C ILE A 171 -7.14 -8.79 7.14
N ALA A 172 -7.49 -9.85 6.41
CA ALA A 172 -8.83 -10.11 5.92
C ALA A 172 -9.40 -11.35 6.63
N SER A 173 -10.58 -11.22 7.22
CA SER A 173 -11.21 -12.30 7.98
C SER A 173 -12.62 -12.57 7.48
N ALA A 174 -13.00 -13.84 7.29
CA ALA A 174 -14.34 -14.26 6.94
C ALA A 174 -14.59 -15.71 7.39
N ASN A 175 -15.75 -16.01 7.97
CA ASN A 175 -16.19 -17.38 8.33
C ASN A 175 -15.12 -18.19 9.10
N ASP A 176 -14.51 -17.61 10.12
CA ASP A 176 -13.43 -18.20 10.92
C ASP A 176 -12.10 -18.41 10.18
N HIS A 177 -11.98 -17.96 8.92
CA HIS A 177 -10.73 -17.95 8.17
C HIS A 177 -10.09 -16.57 8.20
N ARG A 178 -8.75 -16.56 8.19
CA ARG A 178 -7.95 -15.33 8.22
C ARG A 178 -6.82 -15.40 7.19
N ALA A 179 -6.70 -14.33 6.42
CA ALA A 179 -5.55 -14.07 5.57
C ALA A 179 -4.77 -12.86 6.10
N PHE A 180 -3.46 -12.88 6.03
CA PHE A 180 -2.61 -11.75 6.34
C PHE A 180 -1.71 -11.42 5.15
N LEU A 181 -1.94 -10.26 4.55
CA LEU A 181 -1.10 -9.68 3.53
C LEU A 181 -0.08 -8.80 4.24
N THR A 182 1.14 -9.31 4.35
CA THR A 182 2.18 -8.75 5.20
C THR A 182 2.92 -7.58 4.55
N SER A 183 2.89 -7.50 3.21
CA SER A 183 3.80 -6.65 2.47
C SER A 183 5.24 -6.78 2.99
N ASP A 184 5.97 -5.69 3.19
CA ASP A 184 7.36 -5.71 3.65
C ASP A 184 7.54 -5.43 5.15
N ILE A 185 6.49 -5.63 5.96
CA ILE A 185 6.59 -5.51 7.42
C ILE A 185 7.75 -6.38 7.90
N ASP A 186 8.74 -5.79 8.52
CA ASP A 186 9.86 -6.48 9.14
C ASP A 186 9.73 -6.55 10.68
N ASP A 187 10.73 -7.05 11.37
CA ASP A 187 10.76 -7.13 12.84
C ASP A 187 11.97 -6.38 13.44
N VAL A 188 12.57 -5.47 12.67
CA VAL A 188 13.74 -4.69 13.11
C VAL A 188 13.42 -3.87 14.36
N GLU A 189 12.24 -3.26 14.41
CA GLU A 189 11.74 -2.53 15.57
C GLU A 189 10.70 -3.32 16.39
N GLY A 190 10.50 -4.61 16.08
CA GLY A 190 9.55 -5.47 16.76
C GLY A 190 8.12 -5.38 16.23
N ASP A 191 7.92 -4.83 15.04
CA ASP A 191 6.59 -4.61 14.44
C ASP A 191 5.86 -5.90 14.14
N ALA A 192 6.51 -6.87 13.51
CA ALA A 192 5.89 -8.16 13.23
C ALA A 192 5.48 -8.86 14.53
N SER A 193 6.36 -8.87 15.54
CA SER A 193 6.06 -9.45 16.86
C SER A 193 4.90 -8.74 17.56
N ARG A 194 4.84 -7.43 17.47
CA ARG A 194 3.76 -6.59 18.02
C ARG A 194 2.43 -6.88 17.34
N ILE A 195 2.40 -6.95 16.00
CA ILE A 195 1.20 -7.25 15.23
C ILE A 195 0.68 -8.66 15.55
N VAL A 196 1.56 -9.67 15.54
CA VAL A 196 1.17 -11.04 15.89
C VAL A 196 0.52 -11.09 17.28
N SER A 197 1.09 -10.39 18.25
CA SER A 197 0.54 -10.33 19.62
C SER A 197 -0.78 -9.58 19.70
N ASN A 198 -0.86 -8.38 19.13
CA ASN A 198 -2.01 -7.51 19.25
C ASN A 198 -3.24 -8.05 18.51
N TYR A 199 -3.05 -8.69 17.38
CA TYR A 199 -4.15 -9.22 16.55
C TYR A 199 -4.34 -10.74 16.70
N GLY A 200 -3.58 -11.39 17.60
CA GLY A 200 -3.70 -12.83 17.88
C GLY A 200 -3.47 -13.70 16.64
N LEU A 201 -2.44 -13.39 15.84
CA LEU A 201 -2.16 -14.06 14.57
C LEU A 201 -1.45 -15.41 14.74
N TYR A 202 -1.88 -16.20 15.74
CA TYR A 202 -1.34 -17.54 15.99
C TYR A 202 -1.94 -18.63 15.10
N SER A 203 -3.01 -18.31 14.36
CA SER A 203 -3.68 -19.20 13.41
C SER A 203 -4.11 -18.38 12.21
N ILE A 204 -3.38 -18.51 11.11
CA ILE A 204 -3.60 -17.85 9.83
C ILE A 204 -3.74 -18.94 8.77
N ASP A 205 -4.75 -18.85 7.91
CA ASP A 205 -5.00 -19.81 6.83
C ASP A 205 -4.18 -19.48 5.58
N LEU A 206 -3.93 -18.18 5.33
CA LEU A 206 -3.13 -17.68 4.22
C LEU A 206 -2.26 -16.52 4.71
N MET A 207 -1.00 -16.51 4.32
CA MET A 207 -0.09 -15.40 4.56
C MET A 207 0.78 -15.19 3.32
N THR A 208 0.97 -13.95 2.92
CA THR A 208 2.01 -13.62 1.92
C THR A 208 3.39 -13.77 2.53
N SER A 209 4.40 -14.03 1.70
CA SER A 209 5.78 -14.05 2.18
C SER A 209 6.18 -12.64 2.59
N ASN A 210 6.62 -12.48 3.83
CA ASN A 210 7.05 -11.20 4.35
C ASN A 210 8.31 -10.73 3.63
N HIS A 211 8.34 -9.46 3.18
CA HIS A 211 9.48 -8.82 2.53
C HIS A 211 10.13 -9.74 1.48
N HIS A 212 9.34 -10.20 0.49
CA HIS A 212 9.75 -11.10 -0.61
C HIS A 212 10.41 -12.42 -0.16
N GLY A 213 10.37 -12.73 1.14
CA GLY A 213 10.98 -13.94 1.73
C GLY A 213 12.41 -13.73 2.24
N TYR A 214 12.82 -12.49 2.49
CA TYR A 214 14.08 -12.14 3.13
C TYR A 214 14.02 -12.28 4.65
#